data_9256149ec24e36f6e240741498360a1b
#
_entry.id   9256149ec24e36f6e240741498360a1b
#
_cell.length_a   1.000
_cell.length_b   1.000
_cell.length_c   1.000
_cell.angle_alpha   90.00
_cell.angle_beta   90.00
_cell.angle_gamma   90.00
#
_symmetry.space_group_name_H-M   'P 1'
#
loop_
_entity.id
_entity.type
_entity.pdbx_description
1 polymer ?
#
loop_
_entity_poly.entity_id
_entity_poly.type
_entity_poly.pdbx_seq_one_letter_code
_entity_poly.pdbx_strand_id
1 'polypeptide(L)'
;MVRNVDDLDFHVPSHAQDMLDGLRRLRSQPKLADVTLLVGGRELPCHRGLLALSSPYFHAMFAGDFAESFSARVELRDVEPGVVGQLVDFVYTGRLTVTQGNVEALTRTAARLHFPAVQKVCGRYLQQQLDATNCLGICEFGEQQGLLGVAAKAWAFLRENFEAVAREDEFLQLPQDRLVACLTGELLQVQPEQSRLEALLRWVRHDPQARAVHLPELLGLVRLDAVPRPCVQQLLATEPLIRESEVCRVALSQGHDEAQLALPQKLEEVLVVVGGRALEEEEEGAQEPTPHPRNFAFYNSKAQRWMALPDFPDYHKWGFSLTALNNTVYVTGGSRGTKTDTWSTTQAWSFPLKEATWKPVAPMLKARTNHASAALNGEIYAIGGTTLDMVEVESYDPYTDTWTPVRPALKYVSNFSAAGCGGRLYLVGSSACKYNALALQCYNPVTDVWSVIASPFLPKYLSSPRCAALQGALYLVGDNTKKVYVYDPGANLWQKVQSLHSLHENGALVPLGDALYVTGGRWQGMDGDYLVEMEAYDRGRDAWTRHGSLPRLWLYHGASTVFLDVSKWTQPFSPAQEH
;
A
#
# COMPACT_ATOMS: atom_id res chain seq x y z
N MET A 1 -6.35 -55.83 -24.96
CA MET A 1 -6.11 -56.11 -23.52
C MET A 1 -5.91 -54.79 -22.82
N VAL A 2 -6.92 -54.31 -22.13
CA VAL A 2 -6.83 -53.14 -21.26
C VAL A 2 -6.22 -53.64 -19.95
N ARG A 3 -5.02 -53.18 -19.59
CA ARG A 3 -4.47 -53.37 -18.26
C ARG A 3 -5.35 -52.58 -17.28
N ASN A 4 -5.71 -53.18 -16.16
CA ASN A 4 -6.39 -52.51 -15.07
C ASN A 4 -5.61 -51.27 -14.66
N VAL A 5 -6.12 -50.10 -15.07
CA VAL A 5 -5.75 -48.82 -14.51
C VAL A 5 -6.89 -48.51 -13.58
N ASP A 6 -6.64 -48.53 -12.28
CA ASP A 6 -7.68 -48.46 -11.27
C ASP A 6 -8.48 -47.16 -11.32
N ASP A 7 -7.88 -46.03 -11.72
CA ASP A 7 -8.56 -44.76 -12.02
C ASP A 7 -7.72 -43.88 -12.94
N LEU A 8 -8.32 -43.23 -13.92
CA LEU A 8 -7.70 -42.23 -14.76
C LEU A 8 -8.31 -40.85 -14.49
N ASP A 9 -7.61 -40.05 -13.73
CA ASP A 9 -7.99 -38.64 -13.55
C ASP A 9 -7.54 -37.86 -14.81
N PHE A 10 -8.53 -37.36 -15.56
CA PHE A 10 -8.30 -36.69 -16.84
C PHE A 10 -8.71 -35.21 -16.73
N HIS A 11 -7.75 -34.32 -16.88
CA HIS A 11 -7.94 -32.88 -16.87
C HIS A 11 -7.54 -32.27 -18.22
N VAL A 12 -8.44 -31.45 -18.80
CA VAL A 12 -8.16 -30.66 -20.02
C VAL A 12 -7.94 -29.20 -19.60
N PRO A 13 -6.71 -28.69 -19.55
CA PRO A 13 -6.40 -27.33 -19.10
C PRO A 13 -7.10 -26.24 -19.94
N SER A 14 -7.32 -26.48 -21.22
CA SER A 14 -7.95 -25.53 -22.15
C SER A 14 -9.48 -25.53 -22.10
N HIS A 15 -10.11 -26.50 -21.42
CA HIS A 15 -11.56 -26.73 -21.50
C HIS A 15 -12.41 -25.48 -21.23
N ALA A 16 -12.08 -24.72 -20.18
CA ALA A 16 -12.83 -23.51 -19.84
C ALA A 16 -12.72 -22.44 -20.94
N GLN A 17 -11.54 -22.27 -21.53
CA GLN A 17 -11.31 -21.31 -22.62
C GLN A 17 -12.01 -21.77 -23.90
N ASP A 18 -11.95 -23.06 -24.23
CA ASP A 18 -12.59 -23.62 -25.41
C ASP A 18 -14.13 -23.48 -25.33
N MET A 19 -14.71 -23.63 -24.13
CA MET A 19 -16.14 -23.40 -23.87
C MET A 19 -16.53 -21.93 -24.06
N LEU A 20 -15.75 -20.99 -23.54
CA LEU A 20 -16.02 -19.55 -23.70
C LEU A 20 -15.88 -19.13 -25.17
N ASP A 21 -14.87 -19.60 -25.88
CA ASP A 21 -14.69 -19.35 -27.31
C ASP A 21 -15.82 -19.99 -28.15
N GLY A 22 -16.33 -21.14 -27.71
CA GLY A 22 -17.52 -21.77 -28.26
C GLY A 22 -18.76 -20.89 -28.09
N LEU A 23 -19.06 -20.46 -26.87
CA LEU A 23 -20.18 -19.57 -26.57
C LEU A 23 -20.09 -18.23 -27.30
N ARG A 24 -18.90 -17.68 -27.45
CA ARG A 24 -18.68 -16.46 -28.24
C ARG A 24 -19.08 -16.64 -29.71
N ARG A 25 -18.77 -17.79 -30.32
CA ARG A 25 -19.19 -18.12 -31.69
C ARG A 25 -20.70 -18.34 -31.79
N LEU A 26 -21.30 -18.99 -30.78
CA LEU A 26 -22.75 -19.25 -30.72
C LEU A 26 -23.57 -17.96 -30.54
N ARG A 27 -22.99 -16.91 -29.95
CA ARG A 27 -23.63 -15.60 -29.77
C ARG A 27 -24.18 -15.00 -31.07
N SER A 28 -23.53 -15.25 -32.22
CA SER A 28 -24.00 -14.78 -33.52
C SER A 28 -25.18 -15.55 -34.09
N GLN A 29 -25.58 -16.66 -33.44
CA GLN A 29 -26.68 -17.52 -33.90
C GLN A 29 -27.97 -17.17 -33.16
N PRO A 30 -29.00 -16.61 -33.82
CA PRO A 30 -30.22 -16.09 -33.14
C PRO A 30 -30.99 -17.11 -32.30
N LYS A 31 -30.84 -18.41 -32.65
CA LYS A 31 -31.52 -19.50 -31.91
C LYS A 31 -30.81 -19.94 -30.64
N LEU A 32 -29.53 -19.55 -30.47
CA LEU A 32 -28.70 -19.97 -29.37
C LEU A 32 -28.40 -18.82 -28.38
N ALA A 33 -28.45 -17.56 -28.83
CA ALA A 33 -28.49 -16.41 -27.95
C ALA A 33 -29.89 -16.29 -27.31
N ASP A 34 -29.95 -16.20 -25.98
CA ASP A 34 -31.22 -16.20 -25.24
C ASP A 34 -31.67 -14.79 -24.81
N VAL A 35 -30.86 -13.76 -25.05
CA VAL A 35 -31.17 -12.35 -24.81
C VAL A 35 -30.44 -11.43 -25.81
N THR A 36 -31.09 -10.35 -26.20
CA THR A 36 -30.47 -9.27 -26.98
C THR A 36 -30.53 -7.97 -26.19
N LEU A 37 -29.38 -7.39 -25.89
CA LEU A 37 -29.30 -6.06 -25.28
C LEU A 37 -29.41 -4.99 -26.36
N LEU A 38 -30.34 -4.03 -26.14
CA LEU A 38 -30.56 -2.88 -27.01
C LEU A 38 -29.91 -1.66 -26.37
N VAL A 39 -28.92 -1.08 -27.01
CA VAL A 39 -28.16 0.04 -26.46
C VAL A 39 -27.99 1.12 -27.52
N GLY A 40 -28.69 2.24 -27.36
CA GLY A 40 -28.64 3.34 -28.32
C GLY A 40 -28.93 2.90 -29.76
N GLY A 41 -29.87 1.98 -29.96
CA GLY A 41 -30.24 1.44 -31.27
C GLY A 41 -29.34 0.31 -31.80
N ARG A 42 -28.29 -0.06 -31.06
CA ARG A 42 -27.41 -1.19 -31.39
C ARG A 42 -27.89 -2.47 -30.70
N GLU A 43 -27.97 -3.55 -31.43
CA GLU A 43 -28.34 -4.88 -30.94
C GLU A 43 -27.10 -5.69 -30.58
N LEU A 44 -27.04 -6.20 -29.35
CA LEU A 44 -25.96 -7.04 -28.84
C LEU A 44 -26.56 -8.38 -28.36
N PRO A 45 -26.53 -9.43 -29.17
CA PRO A 45 -27.01 -10.75 -28.75
C PRO A 45 -26.03 -11.33 -27.69
N CYS A 46 -26.60 -11.96 -26.65
CA CYS A 46 -25.86 -12.42 -25.49
C CYS A 46 -26.47 -13.69 -24.89
N HIS A 47 -25.79 -14.24 -23.88
CA HIS A 47 -26.29 -15.34 -23.03
C HIS A 47 -26.52 -14.79 -21.62
N ARG A 48 -27.76 -14.92 -21.09
CA ARG A 48 -28.15 -14.44 -19.76
C ARG A 48 -27.23 -14.98 -18.66
N GLY A 49 -26.94 -16.28 -18.72
CA GLY A 49 -26.08 -16.92 -17.71
C GLY A 49 -24.70 -16.28 -17.60
N LEU A 50 -24.06 -15.96 -18.73
CA LEU A 50 -22.74 -15.33 -18.74
C LEU A 50 -22.78 -13.88 -18.22
N LEU A 51 -23.79 -13.12 -18.61
CA LEU A 51 -24.00 -11.76 -18.10
C LEU A 51 -24.25 -11.76 -16.60
N ALA A 52 -25.10 -12.67 -16.11
CA ALA A 52 -25.44 -12.81 -14.69
C ALA A 52 -24.23 -13.24 -13.84
N LEU A 53 -23.36 -14.11 -14.36
CA LEU A 53 -22.12 -14.51 -13.69
C LEU A 53 -21.13 -13.36 -13.57
N SER A 54 -21.12 -12.43 -14.54
CA SER A 54 -20.14 -11.34 -14.62
C SER A 54 -20.60 -10.06 -13.92
N SER A 55 -21.91 -9.91 -13.67
CA SER A 55 -22.50 -8.69 -13.15
C SER A 55 -23.69 -8.99 -12.22
N PRO A 56 -23.63 -8.58 -10.94
CA PRO A 56 -24.77 -8.62 -10.03
C PRO A 56 -26.01 -7.87 -10.55
N TYR A 57 -25.85 -6.81 -11.32
CA TYR A 57 -26.94 -6.10 -11.95
C TYR A 57 -27.72 -7.01 -12.92
N PHE A 58 -27.03 -7.69 -13.83
CA PHE A 58 -27.66 -8.65 -14.74
C PHE A 58 -28.16 -9.90 -14.02
N HIS A 59 -27.47 -10.33 -12.96
CA HIS A 59 -27.97 -11.43 -12.12
C HIS A 59 -29.33 -11.07 -11.51
N ALA A 60 -29.44 -9.91 -10.86
CA ALA A 60 -30.70 -9.47 -10.28
C ALA A 60 -31.82 -9.30 -11.33
N MET A 61 -31.47 -8.74 -12.50
CA MET A 61 -32.41 -8.55 -13.60
C MET A 61 -32.97 -9.87 -14.15
N PHE A 62 -32.13 -10.90 -14.31
CA PHE A 62 -32.54 -12.15 -14.95
C PHE A 62 -33.02 -13.22 -13.97
N ALA A 63 -32.62 -13.16 -12.71
CA ALA A 63 -33.06 -14.10 -11.66
C ALA A 63 -34.31 -13.64 -10.89
N GLY A 64 -34.70 -12.38 -11.03
CA GLY A 64 -35.88 -11.81 -10.38
C GLY A 64 -37.16 -11.98 -11.19
N ASP A 65 -38.32 -11.60 -10.58
CA ASP A 65 -39.64 -11.60 -11.22
C ASP A 65 -39.91 -10.32 -12.02
N PHE A 66 -38.88 -9.75 -12.67
CA PHE A 66 -39.01 -8.57 -13.50
C PHE A 66 -39.45 -8.92 -14.93
N ALA A 67 -40.04 -7.95 -15.64
CA ALA A 67 -40.45 -8.14 -17.04
C ALA A 67 -39.27 -8.51 -17.94
N GLU A 68 -38.09 -7.98 -17.65
CA GLU A 68 -36.81 -8.24 -18.34
C GLU A 68 -36.36 -9.71 -18.21
N SER A 69 -36.76 -10.40 -17.11
CA SER A 69 -36.41 -11.80 -16.90
C SER A 69 -37.00 -12.73 -17.96
N PHE A 70 -38.12 -12.33 -18.57
CA PHE A 70 -38.84 -13.10 -19.59
C PHE A 70 -38.69 -12.51 -21.00
N SER A 71 -38.17 -11.29 -21.13
CA SER A 71 -38.05 -10.58 -22.40
C SER A 71 -36.84 -11.06 -23.20
N ALA A 72 -37.03 -11.43 -24.45
CA ALA A 72 -35.92 -11.74 -25.35
C ALA A 72 -35.07 -10.49 -25.71
N ARG A 73 -35.60 -9.29 -25.47
CA ARG A 73 -34.93 -8.02 -25.74
C ARG A 73 -34.97 -7.13 -24.51
N VAL A 74 -33.81 -6.61 -24.10
CA VAL A 74 -33.64 -5.74 -22.93
C VAL A 74 -32.99 -4.44 -23.37
N GLU A 75 -33.67 -3.32 -23.13
CA GLU A 75 -33.15 -1.98 -23.44
C GLU A 75 -32.32 -1.45 -22.25
N LEU A 76 -31.07 -1.09 -22.52
CA LEU A 76 -30.20 -0.40 -21.57
C LEU A 76 -30.15 1.09 -21.92
N ARG A 77 -30.57 1.93 -20.98
CA ARG A 77 -30.63 3.39 -21.15
C ARG A 77 -29.46 4.07 -20.45
N ASP A 78 -29.08 5.23 -20.96
CA ASP A 78 -28.06 6.11 -20.39
C ASP A 78 -26.67 5.43 -20.26
N VAL A 79 -26.33 4.54 -21.19
CA VAL A 79 -25.02 3.90 -21.32
C VAL A 79 -24.53 3.99 -22.75
N GLU A 80 -23.23 4.09 -22.95
CA GLU A 80 -22.62 4.24 -24.25
C GLU A 80 -22.56 2.89 -24.99
N PRO A 81 -23.11 2.78 -26.22
CA PRO A 81 -23.17 1.51 -26.95
C PRO A 81 -21.82 0.87 -27.22
N GLY A 82 -20.78 1.69 -27.47
CA GLY A 82 -19.41 1.23 -27.71
C GLY A 82 -18.81 0.59 -26.47
N VAL A 83 -19.01 1.19 -25.30
CA VAL A 83 -18.51 0.71 -24.02
C VAL A 83 -19.24 -0.56 -23.58
N VAL A 84 -20.57 -0.60 -23.71
CA VAL A 84 -21.32 -1.85 -23.41
C VAL A 84 -20.85 -2.99 -24.31
N GLY A 85 -20.55 -2.71 -25.59
CA GLY A 85 -19.96 -3.70 -26.50
C GLY A 85 -18.64 -4.26 -25.96
N GLN A 86 -17.75 -3.40 -25.46
CA GLN A 86 -16.47 -3.80 -24.85
C GLN A 86 -16.68 -4.64 -23.58
N LEU A 87 -17.65 -4.27 -22.73
CA LEU A 87 -18.00 -5.07 -21.53
C LEU A 87 -18.55 -6.44 -21.89
N VAL A 88 -19.42 -6.51 -22.89
CA VAL A 88 -19.94 -7.77 -23.39
C VAL A 88 -18.81 -8.64 -23.98
N ASP A 89 -17.90 -8.06 -24.76
CA ASP A 89 -16.74 -8.80 -25.30
C ASP A 89 -15.82 -9.28 -24.18
N PHE A 90 -15.65 -8.48 -23.11
CA PHE A 90 -14.91 -8.89 -21.91
C PHE A 90 -15.53 -10.11 -21.24
N VAL A 91 -16.85 -10.20 -21.12
CA VAL A 91 -17.56 -11.35 -20.54
C VAL A 91 -17.20 -12.66 -21.24
N TYR A 92 -17.01 -12.63 -22.57
CA TYR A 92 -16.69 -13.83 -23.37
C TYR A 92 -15.18 -14.10 -23.52
N THR A 93 -14.33 -13.10 -23.31
CA THR A 93 -12.91 -13.23 -23.62
C THR A 93 -12.01 -13.08 -22.40
N GLY A 94 -12.53 -12.52 -21.30
CA GLY A 94 -11.73 -12.11 -20.15
C GLY A 94 -10.69 -11.03 -20.49
N ARG A 95 -10.77 -10.41 -21.68
CA ARG A 95 -9.82 -9.39 -22.15
C ARG A 95 -10.49 -8.04 -22.32
N LEU A 96 -9.88 -7.01 -21.77
CA LEU A 96 -10.33 -5.63 -21.87
C LEU A 96 -9.11 -4.72 -22.05
N THR A 97 -9.19 -3.80 -23.02
CA THR A 97 -8.16 -2.77 -23.19
C THR A 97 -8.62 -1.48 -22.56
N VAL A 98 -7.93 -1.05 -21.50
CA VAL A 98 -8.15 0.23 -20.84
C VAL A 98 -7.12 1.23 -21.36
N THR A 99 -7.59 2.38 -21.81
CA THR A 99 -6.78 3.48 -22.35
C THR A 99 -7.19 4.80 -21.71
N GLN A 100 -6.37 5.82 -21.83
CA GLN A 100 -6.71 7.17 -21.38
C GLN A 100 -8.03 7.68 -21.98
N GLY A 101 -8.31 7.31 -23.25
CA GLY A 101 -9.52 7.79 -23.95
C GLY A 101 -10.80 7.03 -23.57
N ASN A 102 -10.73 5.86 -22.94
CA ASN A 102 -11.93 5.07 -22.63
C ASN A 102 -12.13 4.78 -21.12
N VAL A 103 -11.14 5.04 -20.27
CA VAL A 103 -11.19 4.67 -18.85
C VAL A 103 -12.37 5.32 -18.11
N GLU A 104 -12.69 6.55 -18.39
CA GLU A 104 -13.81 7.27 -17.78
C GLU A 104 -15.16 6.62 -18.12
N ALA A 105 -15.42 6.44 -19.41
CA ALA A 105 -16.66 5.84 -19.91
C ALA A 105 -16.79 4.38 -19.46
N LEU A 106 -15.70 3.62 -19.48
CA LEU A 106 -15.65 2.25 -18.95
C LEU A 106 -15.98 2.22 -17.46
N THR A 107 -15.38 3.11 -16.66
CA THR A 107 -15.61 3.18 -15.22
C THR A 107 -17.05 3.50 -14.90
N ARG A 108 -17.62 4.54 -15.52
CA ARG A 108 -19.03 4.93 -15.33
C ARG A 108 -19.99 3.81 -15.71
N THR A 109 -19.77 3.18 -16.87
CA THR A 109 -20.63 2.09 -17.34
C THR A 109 -20.48 0.83 -16.49
N ALA A 110 -19.25 0.49 -16.09
CA ALA A 110 -18.98 -0.64 -15.20
C ALA A 110 -19.57 -0.44 -13.80
N ALA A 111 -19.56 0.80 -13.27
CA ALA A 111 -20.23 1.14 -12.01
C ALA A 111 -21.75 0.97 -12.13
N ARG A 112 -22.36 1.51 -13.18
CA ARG A 112 -23.80 1.44 -13.41
C ARG A 112 -24.33 0.02 -13.64
N LEU A 113 -23.58 -0.77 -14.40
CA LEU A 113 -23.93 -2.17 -14.69
C LEU A 113 -23.31 -3.17 -13.72
N HIS A 114 -22.70 -2.70 -12.63
CA HIS A 114 -22.06 -3.52 -11.59
C HIS A 114 -21.11 -4.60 -12.14
N PHE A 115 -20.05 -4.17 -12.87
CA PHE A 115 -18.93 -5.04 -13.28
C PHE A 115 -17.73 -4.85 -12.35
N PRO A 116 -17.64 -5.53 -11.20
CA PRO A 116 -16.62 -5.27 -10.17
C PRO A 116 -15.20 -5.52 -10.68
N ALA A 117 -15.00 -6.54 -11.51
CA ALA A 117 -13.68 -6.82 -12.11
C ALA A 117 -13.20 -5.66 -12.99
N VAL A 118 -14.09 -5.06 -13.78
CA VAL A 118 -13.75 -3.93 -14.65
C VAL A 118 -13.53 -2.66 -13.83
N GLN A 119 -14.36 -2.39 -12.83
CA GLN A 119 -14.16 -1.27 -11.90
C GLN A 119 -12.78 -1.35 -11.22
N LYS A 120 -12.40 -2.55 -10.75
CA LYS A 120 -11.10 -2.78 -10.11
C LYS A 120 -9.94 -2.48 -11.08
N VAL A 121 -10.03 -2.94 -12.33
CA VAL A 121 -8.97 -2.70 -13.34
C VAL A 121 -8.90 -1.22 -13.74
N CYS A 122 -10.03 -0.57 -13.98
CA CYS A 122 -10.08 0.87 -14.27
C CYS A 122 -9.53 1.69 -13.11
N GLY A 123 -9.90 1.34 -11.87
CA GLY A 123 -9.36 1.99 -10.67
C GLY A 123 -7.84 1.86 -10.56
N ARG A 124 -7.29 0.67 -10.82
CA ARG A 124 -5.83 0.45 -10.85
C ARG A 124 -5.15 1.26 -11.95
N TYR A 125 -5.76 1.32 -13.12
CA TYR A 125 -5.25 2.14 -14.22
C TYR A 125 -5.19 3.62 -13.82
N LEU A 126 -6.28 4.18 -13.27
CA LEU A 126 -6.32 5.57 -12.81
C LEU A 126 -5.27 5.85 -11.73
N GLN A 127 -5.09 4.94 -10.78
CA GLN A 127 -4.07 5.07 -9.74
C GLN A 127 -2.64 5.12 -10.30
N GLN A 128 -2.37 4.44 -11.42
CA GLN A 128 -1.05 4.46 -12.06
C GLN A 128 -0.80 5.70 -12.91
N GLN A 129 -1.86 6.38 -13.34
CA GLN A 129 -1.76 7.61 -14.10
C GLN A 129 -1.72 8.86 -13.21
N LEU A 130 -1.73 8.69 -11.87
CA LEU A 130 -1.68 9.82 -10.93
C LEU A 130 -0.39 10.63 -11.11
N ASP A 131 -0.56 11.91 -11.39
CA ASP A 131 0.49 12.90 -11.40
C ASP A 131 -0.02 14.25 -10.81
N ALA A 132 0.85 15.25 -10.76
CA ALA A 132 0.50 16.54 -10.17
C ALA A 132 -0.60 17.28 -10.95
N THR A 133 -0.76 17.00 -12.23
CA THR A 133 -1.71 17.71 -13.12
C THR A 133 -3.11 17.13 -13.12
N ASN A 134 -3.30 15.88 -12.62
CA ASN A 134 -4.56 15.14 -12.74
C ASN A 134 -5.09 14.54 -11.42
N CYS A 135 -4.32 14.62 -10.33
CA CYS A 135 -4.66 13.92 -9.09
C CYS A 135 -5.97 14.42 -8.46
N LEU A 136 -6.29 15.70 -8.59
CA LEU A 136 -7.52 16.29 -8.06
C LEU A 136 -8.75 15.85 -8.85
N GLY A 137 -8.66 15.85 -10.19
CA GLY A 137 -9.71 15.34 -11.07
C GLY A 137 -9.96 13.84 -10.88
N ILE A 138 -8.89 13.05 -10.74
CA ILE A 138 -9.01 11.60 -10.44
C ILE A 138 -9.63 11.38 -9.06
N CYS A 139 -9.30 12.21 -8.05
CA CYS A 139 -9.90 12.14 -6.73
C CYS A 139 -11.42 12.36 -6.80
N GLU A 140 -11.86 13.47 -7.41
CA GLU A 140 -13.26 13.80 -7.57
C GLU A 140 -14.03 12.74 -8.36
N PHE A 141 -13.46 12.28 -9.46
CA PHE A 141 -14.03 11.20 -10.27
C PHE A 141 -14.17 9.89 -9.47
N GLY A 142 -13.15 9.53 -8.69
CA GLY A 142 -13.16 8.35 -7.83
C GLY A 142 -14.28 8.40 -6.78
N GLU A 143 -14.46 9.57 -6.13
CA GLU A 143 -15.56 9.80 -5.17
C GLU A 143 -16.94 9.68 -5.85
N GLN A 144 -17.11 10.30 -7.01
CA GLN A 144 -18.37 10.26 -7.76
C GLN A 144 -18.75 8.85 -8.24
N GLN A 145 -17.77 8.03 -8.59
CA GLN A 145 -17.98 6.65 -9.07
C GLN A 145 -17.94 5.60 -7.96
N GLY A 146 -17.78 6.00 -6.69
CA GLY A 146 -17.68 5.09 -5.56
C GLY A 146 -16.36 4.30 -5.50
N LEU A 147 -15.33 4.73 -6.23
CA LEU A 147 -13.99 4.14 -6.21
C LEU A 147 -13.17 4.74 -5.06
N LEU A 148 -13.59 4.45 -3.81
CA LEU A 148 -13.00 5.07 -2.61
C LEU A 148 -11.48 4.84 -2.51
N GLY A 149 -10.99 3.68 -2.94
CA GLY A 149 -9.55 3.39 -2.98
C GLY A 149 -8.77 4.27 -3.97
N VAL A 150 -9.38 4.64 -5.10
CA VAL A 150 -8.78 5.58 -6.07
C VAL A 150 -8.73 6.99 -5.49
N ALA A 151 -9.85 7.46 -4.93
CA ALA A 151 -9.94 8.78 -4.31
C ALA A 151 -8.94 8.92 -3.16
N ALA A 152 -8.87 7.95 -2.27
CA ALA A 152 -7.94 7.97 -1.14
C ALA A 152 -6.47 7.97 -1.59
N LYS A 153 -6.13 7.25 -2.65
CA LYS A 153 -4.78 7.27 -3.20
C LYS A 153 -4.45 8.60 -3.88
N ALA A 154 -5.40 9.20 -4.57
CA ALA A 154 -5.24 10.53 -5.13
C ALA A 154 -5.02 11.58 -4.02
N TRP A 155 -5.75 11.47 -2.90
CA TRP A 155 -5.52 12.27 -1.69
C TRP A 155 -4.13 12.04 -1.08
N ALA A 156 -3.65 10.80 -1.04
CA ALA A 156 -2.31 10.49 -0.55
C ALA A 156 -1.24 11.11 -1.46
N PHE A 157 -1.40 10.98 -2.78
CA PHE A 157 -0.51 11.60 -3.76
C PHE A 157 -0.44 13.13 -3.62
N LEU A 158 -1.60 13.80 -3.46
CA LEU A 158 -1.66 15.23 -3.19
C LEU A 158 -0.84 15.61 -1.96
N ARG A 159 -0.97 14.85 -0.87
CA ARG A 159 -0.25 15.13 0.38
C ARG A 159 1.25 14.98 0.25
N GLU A 160 1.70 13.96 -0.47
CA GLU A 160 3.12 13.69 -0.72
C GLU A 160 3.76 14.69 -1.69
N ASN A 161 2.96 15.19 -2.65
CA ASN A 161 3.44 16.05 -3.73
C ASN A 161 2.78 17.44 -3.73
N PHE A 162 2.39 17.94 -2.55
CA PHE A 162 1.57 19.13 -2.39
C PHE A 162 2.10 20.35 -3.15
N GLU A 163 3.40 20.64 -3.07
CA GLU A 163 4.00 21.79 -3.75
C GLU A 163 3.88 21.71 -5.27
N ALA A 164 4.03 20.53 -5.84
CA ALA A 164 3.88 20.33 -7.28
C ALA A 164 2.42 20.51 -7.69
N VAL A 165 1.49 19.87 -6.98
CA VAL A 165 0.06 19.95 -7.26
C VAL A 165 -0.48 21.37 -7.08
N ALA A 166 -0.04 22.09 -6.04
CA ALA A 166 -0.46 23.47 -5.80
C ALA A 166 -0.02 24.47 -6.89
N ARG A 167 0.90 24.07 -7.78
CA ARG A 167 1.32 24.87 -8.94
C ARG A 167 0.46 24.65 -10.17
N GLU A 168 -0.30 23.58 -10.22
CA GLU A 168 -1.10 23.18 -11.38
C GLU A 168 -2.45 23.89 -11.46
N ASP A 169 -3.01 23.96 -12.66
CA ASP A 169 -4.26 24.66 -12.92
C ASP A 169 -5.47 24.01 -12.24
N GLU A 170 -5.48 22.69 -12.07
CA GLU A 170 -6.54 21.97 -11.33
C GLU A 170 -6.68 22.50 -9.90
N PHE A 171 -5.56 22.76 -9.21
CA PHE A 171 -5.57 23.31 -7.86
C PHE A 171 -6.17 24.72 -7.81
N LEU A 172 -5.89 25.54 -8.81
CA LEU A 172 -6.41 26.90 -8.90
C LEU A 172 -7.92 26.95 -9.16
N GLN A 173 -8.49 25.89 -9.72
CA GLN A 173 -9.92 25.76 -10.01
C GLN A 173 -10.72 25.14 -8.86
N LEU A 174 -10.08 24.72 -7.77
CA LEU A 174 -10.77 24.10 -6.63
C LEU A 174 -11.84 25.04 -6.04
N PRO A 175 -13.02 24.53 -5.70
CA PRO A 175 -13.98 25.24 -4.86
C PRO A 175 -13.42 25.37 -3.43
N GLN A 176 -13.93 26.36 -2.68
CA GLN A 176 -13.41 26.72 -1.34
C GLN A 176 -13.42 25.56 -0.36
N ASP A 177 -14.50 24.77 -0.31
CA ASP A 177 -14.64 23.60 0.57
C ASP A 177 -13.58 22.54 0.29
N ARG A 178 -13.26 22.32 -0.98
CA ARG A 178 -12.18 21.40 -1.39
C ARG A 178 -10.80 21.94 -1.05
N LEU A 179 -10.57 23.24 -1.23
CA LEU A 179 -9.33 23.88 -0.80
C LEU A 179 -9.13 23.74 0.70
N VAL A 180 -10.18 23.98 1.51
CA VAL A 180 -10.14 23.80 2.96
C VAL A 180 -9.78 22.36 3.31
N ALA A 181 -10.41 21.36 2.68
CA ALA A 181 -10.09 19.96 2.87
C ALA A 181 -8.63 19.63 2.49
N CYS A 182 -8.12 20.23 1.41
CA CYS A 182 -6.71 20.09 1.03
C CYS A 182 -5.77 20.69 2.08
N LEU A 183 -6.09 21.85 2.64
CA LEU A 183 -5.22 22.56 3.59
C LEU A 183 -5.29 22.03 5.04
N THR A 184 -6.40 21.39 5.44
CA THR A 184 -6.61 20.88 6.81
C THR A 184 -6.23 19.42 7.01
N GLY A 185 -5.82 18.71 5.95
CA GLY A 185 -5.45 17.29 6.02
C GLY A 185 -4.30 17.03 7.01
N GLU A 186 -4.49 16.06 7.92
CA GLU A 186 -3.53 15.77 9.02
C GLU A 186 -2.09 15.47 8.54
N LEU A 187 -1.93 14.82 7.39
CA LEU A 187 -0.60 14.50 6.83
C LEU A 187 0.05 15.68 6.08
N LEU A 188 -0.69 16.73 5.78
CA LEU A 188 -0.12 17.98 5.26
C LEU A 188 0.67 18.77 6.32
N GLN A 189 0.52 18.43 7.59
CA GLN A 189 1.32 19.02 8.67
C GLN A 189 2.82 18.72 8.57
N VAL A 190 3.22 17.79 7.70
CA VAL A 190 4.62 17.50 7.39
C VAL A 190 5.20 18.49 6.37
N GLN A 191 4.35 19.14 5.57
CA GLN A 191 4.78 20.12 4.57
C GLN A 191 5.14 21.47 5.23
N PRO A 192 6.08 22.23 4.66
CA PRO A 192 6.40 23.58 5.13
C PRO A 192 5.17 24.48 5.10
N GLU A 193 4.88 25.18 6.20
CA GLU A 193 3.74 26.11 6.26
C GLU A 193 3.85 27.25 5.24
N GLN A 194 5.09 27.58 4.85
CA GLN A 194 5.33 28.53 3.75
C GLN A 194 4.69 28.05 2.44
N SER A 195 4.85 26.76 2.08
CA SER A 195 4.28 26.21 0.85
C SER A 195 2.75 26.22 0.88
N ARG A 196 2.14 26.00 2.05
CA ARG A 196 0.68 26.11 2.24
C ARG A 196 0.20 27.54 2.10
N LEU A 197 0.90 28.51 2.66
CA LEU A 197 0.59 29.92 2.52
C LEU A 197 0.73 30.40 1.06
N GLU A 198 1.78 30.00 0.37
CA GLU A 198 1.99 30.32 -1.04
C GLU A 198 0.87 29.72 -1.94
N ALA A 199 0.47 28.46 -1.68
CA ALA A 199 -0.62 27.81 -2.40
C ALA A 199 -1.95 28.54 -2.19
N LEU A 200 -2.25 28.93 -0.95
CA LEU A 200 -3.44 29.70 -0.60
C LEU A 200 -3.47 31.05 -1.34
N LEU A 201 -2.38 31.82 -1.27
CA LEU A 201 -2.30 33.11 -1.93
C LEU A 201 -2.41 32.98 -3.46
N ARG A 202 -1.83 31.94 -4.03
CA ARG A 202 -1.94 31.64 -5.46
C ARG A 202 -3.37 31.34 -5.87
N TRP A 203 -4.12 30.57 -5.08
CA TRP A 203 -5.52 30.27 -5.31
C TRP A 203 -6.39 31.56 -5.24
N VAL A 204 -6.14 32.43 -4.26
CA VAL A 204 -6.86 33.72 -4.18
C VAL A 204 -6.53 34.63 -5.36
N ARG A 205 -5.26 34.71 -5.79
CA ARG A 205 -4.82 35.50 -6.94
C ARG A 205 -5.44 35.07 -8.26
N HIS A 206 -5.85 33.82 -8.38
CA HIS A 206 -6.48 33.32 -9.61
C HIS A 206 -7.86 33.98 -9.87
N ASP A 207 -8.61 34.27 -8.81
CA ASP A 207 -9.85 35.04 -8.89
C ASP A 207 -9.98 35.96 -7.67
N PRO A 208 -9.30 37.13 -7.68
CA PRO A 208 -9.29 38.03 -6.52
C PRO A 208 -10.67 38.60 -6.20
N GLN A 209 -11.53 38.82 -7.22
CA GLN A 209 -12.84 39.44 -7.02
C GLN A 209 -13.77 38.53 -6.20
N ALA A 210 -13.79 37.24 -6.49
CA ALA A 210 -14.63 36.28 -5.79
C ALA A 210 -13.98 35.76 -4.49
N ARG A 211 -12.63 35.66 -4.43
CA ARG A 211 -11.94 34.90 -3.39
C ARG A 211 -11.26 35.73 -2.30
N ALA A 212 -10.96 37.01 -2.53
CA ALA A 212 -10.29 37.85 -1.54
C ALA A 212 -11.09 38.01 -0.23
N VAL A 213 -12.41 37.94 -0.28
CA VAL A 213 -13.29 38.01 0.89
C VAL A 213 -13.06 36.85 1.87
N HIS A 214 -12.62 35.68 1.35
CA HIS A 214 -12.37 34.46 2.17
C HIS A 214 -10.93 34.40 2.74
N LEU A 215 -10.03 35.27 2.26
CA LEU A 215 -8.62 35.22 2.66
C LEU A 215 -8.40 35.32 4.17
N PRO A 216 -9.09 36.17 4.95
CA PRO A 216 -8.89 36.24 6.40
C PRO A 216 -9.22 34.92 7.12
N GLU A 217 -10.30 34.24 6.72
CA GLU A 217 -10.72 32.97 7.27
C GLU A 217 -9.73 31.86 6.89
N LEU A 218 -9.31 31.82 5.64
CA LEU A 218 -8.39 30.81 5.13
C LEU A 218 -6.97 30.93 5.69
N LEU A 219 -6.52 32.14 6.04
CA LEU A 219 -5.24 32.35 6.73
C LEU A 219 -5.22 31.67 8.11
N GLY A 220 -6.37 31.53 8.78
CA GLY A 220 -6.50 30.78 10.02
C GLY A 220 -6.22 29.28 9.90
N LEU A 221 -6.19 28.73 8.68
CA LEU A 221 -5.84 27.33 8.42
C LEU A 221 -4.32 27.08 8.31
N VAL A 222 -3.53 28.16 8.20
CA VAL A 222 -2.08 28.13 8.08
C VAL A 222 -1.47 28.56 9.41
N ARG A 223 -0.49 27.81 9.90
CA ARG A 223 0.23 28.18 11.12
C ARG A 223 1.26 29.26 10.79
N LEU A 224 0.84 30.50 10.94
CA LEU A 224 1.65 31.65 10.59
C LEU A 224 2.91 31.80 11.45
N ASP A 225 2.90 31.26 12.68
CA ASP A 225 4.03 31.18 13.59
C ASP A 225 5.17 30.29 13.07
N ALA A 226 4.84 29.30 12.26
CA ALA A 226 5.80 28.38 11.66
C ALA A 226 6.35 28.87 10.29
N VAL A 227 5.79 29.94 9.75
CA VAL A 227 6.30 30.55 8.51
C VAL A 227 7.56 31.38 8.80
N PRO A 228 8.64 31.28 8.01
CA PRO A 228 9.86 32.07 8.24
C PRO A 228 9.60 33.58 8.25
N ARG A 229 10.08 34.28 9.28
CA ARG A 229 9.90 35.76 9.43
C ARG A 229 10.26 36.57 8.17
N PRO A 230 11.36 36.27 7.45
CA PRO A 230 11.67 36.99 6.20
C PRO A 230 10.57 36.86 5.15
N CYS A 231 9.95 35.67 5.04
CA CYS A 231 8.84 35.44 4.10
C CYS A 231 7.60 36.28 4.48
N VAL A 232 7.22 36.33 5.76
CA VAL A 232 6.11 37.13 6.25
C VAL A 232 6.36 38.63 6.01
N GLN A 233 7.58 39.13 6.30
CA GLN A 233 7.96 40.52 6.04
C GLN A 233 7.89 40.86 4.54
N GLN A 234 8.34 39.95 3.69
CA GLN A 234 8.24 40.12 2.25
C GLN A 234 6.78 40.20 1.78
N LEU A 235 5.91 39.30 2.27
CA LEU A 235 4.50 39.29 1.93
C LEU A 235 3.78 40.57 2.39
N LEU A 236 4.06 41.04 3.59
CA LEU A 236 3.53 42.32 4.11
C LEU A 236 3.96 43.52 3.27
N ALA A 237 5.14 43.47 2.65
CA ALA A 237 5.68 44.54 1.82
C ALA A 237 5.19 44.48 0.37
N THR A 238 5.04 43.29 -0.20
CA THR A 238 4.84 43.09 -1.66
C THR A 238 3.46 42.63 -2.06
N GLU A 239 2.70 41.94 -1.17
CA GLU A 239 1.42 41.32 -1.54
C GLU A 239 0.24 42.31 -1.40
N PRO A 240 -0.41 42.73 -2.51
CA PRO A 240 -1.52 43.67 -2.47
C PRO A 240 -2.73 43.20 -1.66
N LEU A 241 -3.08 41.90 -1.79
CA LEU A 241 -4.22 41.29 -1.08
C LEU A 241 -4.08 41.38 0.46
N ILE A 242 -2.85 41.31 0.94
CA ILE A 242 -2.54 41.41 2.39
C ILE A 242 -2.47 42.91 2.78
N ARG A 243 -1.87 43.74 1.95
CA ARG A 243 -1.69 45.17 2.26
C ARG A 243 -3.02 45.92 2.33
N GLU A 244 -3.99 45.56 1.50
CA GLU A 244 -5.31 46.20 1.44
C GLU A 244 -6.24 45.72 2.54
N SER A 245 -6.01 44.57 3.16
CA SER A 245 -6.81 44.01 4.25
C SER A 245 -6.12 44.22 5.60
N GLU A 246 -6.73 45.04 6.47
CA GLU A 246 -6.21 45.23 7.84
C GLU A 246 -6.25 43.94 8.65
N VAL A 247 -7.30 43.13 8.50
CA VAL A 247 -7.45 41.83 9.18
C VAL A 247 -6.31 40.88 8.80
N CYS A 248 -5.95 40.78 7.51
CA CYS A 248 -4.85 39.94 7.06
C CYS A 248 -3.49 40.42 7.55
N ARG A 249 -3.28 41.76 7.59
CA ARG A 249 -2.04 42.33 8.12
C ARG A 249 -1.86 42.03 9.62
N VAL A 250 -2.94 42.19 10.39
CA VAL A 250 -2.95 41.90 11.83
C VAL A 250 -2.71 40.42 12.06
N ALA A 251 -3.40 39.52 11.36
CA ALA A 251 -3.22 38.07 11.49
C ALA A 251 -1.77 37.62 11.21
N LEU A 252 -1.14 38.15 10.15
CA LEU A 252 0.26 37.85 9.81
C LEU A 252 1.26 38.46 10.81
N SER A 253 0.94 39.62 11.39
CA SER A 253 1.83 40.27 12.36
C SER A 253 1.71 39.64 13.75
N GLN A 254 0.51 39.31 14.20
CA GLN A 254 0.24 38.73 15.53
C GLN A 254 0.52 37.22 15.59
N GLY A 255 0.41 36.50 14.49
CA GLY A 255 0.71 35.07 14.45
C GLY A 255 2.12 34.70 14.91
N HIS A 256 3.04 35.71 14.94
CA HIS A 256 4.38 35.54 15.49
C HIS A 256 4.54 35.91 16.97
N ASP A 257 3.60 36.64 17.55
CA ASP A 257 3.71 37.12 18.94
C ASP A 257 2.93 36.25 19.95
N GLU A 258 1.93 35.49 19.49
CA GLU A 258 1.11 34.59 20.33
C GLU A 258 1.65 33.14 20.46
N ALA A 259 2.90 32.89 20.06
CA ALA A 259 3.52 31.54 19.98
C ALA A 259 3.70 30.81 21.33
N GLN A 260 2.86 31.07 22.34
CA GLN A 260 2.96 30.40 23.65
C GLN A 260 1.79 29.45 24.01
N LEU A 261 0.77 29.25 23.18
CA LEU A 261 -0.45 28.58 23.66
C LEU A 261 -0.98 27.38 22.85
N ALA A 262 -0.39 26.96 21.77
CA ALA A 262 -0.70 25.63 21.18
C ALA A 262 0.53 25.12 20.41
N LEU A 263 1.28 24.21 21.01
CA LEU A 263 2.28 23.43 20.28
C LEU A 263 1.54 22.65 19.19
N PRO A 264 1.83 22.92 17.90
CA PRO A 264 1.18 22.20 16.80
C PRO A 264 1.65 20.75 16.81
N GLN A 265 0.72 19.84 16.53
CA GLN A 265 1.00 18.41 16.38
C GLN A 265 1.98 18.22 15.21
N LYS A 266 3.26 18.13 15.51
CA LYS A 266 4.29 17.85 14.52
C LYS A 266 4.37 16.34 14.35
N LEU A 267 3.78 15.82 13.28
CA LEU A 267 3.98 14.43 12.90
C LEU A 267 5.43 14.23 12.45
N GLU A 268 6.11 13.27 13.03
CA GLU A 268 7.46 12.86 12.68
C GLU A 268 7.41 11.43 12.14
N GLU A 269 8.17 11.17 11.08
CA GLU A 269 8.34 9.81 10.60
C GLU A 269 9.20 9.04 11.59
N VAL A 270 8.72 7.89 12.06
CA VAL A 270 9.37 7.06 13.07
C VAL A 270 9.41 5.60 12.64
N LEU A 271 10.46 4.91 13.06
CA LEU A 271 10.58 3.46 12.93
C LEU A 271 9.76 2.80 14.04
N VAL A 272 8.82 1.93 13.68
CA VAL A 272 8.05 1.11 14.61
C VAL A 272 8.47 -0.35 14.52
N VAL A 273 8.46 -1.04 15.66
CA VAL A 273 8.83 -2.45 15.77
C VAL A 273 7.80 -3.18 16.61
N VAL A 274 7.30 -4.29 16.07
CA VAL A 274 6.51 -5.29 16.82
C VAL A 274 7.41 -6.48 17.09
N GLY A 275 7.64 -6.78 18.36
CA GLY A 275 8.44 -7.93 18.79
C GLY A 275 7.62 -9.21 18.76
N GLY A 276 8.24 -10.27 18.25
CA GLY A 276 7.75 -11.63 18.34
C GLY A 276 8.52 -12.43 19.40
N ARG A 277 9.15 -13.49 18.95
CA ARG A 277 9.90 -14.40 19.84
C ARG A 277 11.06 -13.69 20.54
N ALA A 278 11.10 -13.78 21.86
CA ALA A 278 12.20 -13.30 22.67
C ALA A 278 13.24 -14.41 22.94
N LEU A 279 14.48 -14.01 23.25
CA LEU A 279 15.59 -14.94 23.53
C LEU A 279 15.30 -15.79 24.77
N GLU A 280 14.71 -15.20 25.81
CA GLU A 280 14.39 -15.84 27.10
C GLU A 280 13.41 -17.02 26.95
N GLU A 281 12.63 -17.07 25.87
CA GLU A 281 11.70 -18.17 25.60
C GLU A 281 12.40 -19.46 25.12
N GLU A 282 13.69 -19.43 24.84
CA GLU A 282 14.44 -20.62 24.41
C GLU A 282 14.93 -21.48 25.58
N GLU A 283 15.17 -20.91 26.75
CA GLU A 283 15.89 -21.54 27.84
C GLU A 283 15.05 -22.48 28.73
N GLU A 284 13.72 -22.37 28.72
CA GLU A 284 12.89 -23.27 29.55
C GLU A 284 11.60 -23.71 28.83
N GLY A 285 11.19 -24.94 29.04
CA GLY A 285 9.90 -25.51 28.62
C GLY A 285 8.70 -24.88 29.33
N ALA A 286 8.68 -23.55 29.43
CA ALA A 286 7.70 -22.78 30.13
C ALA A 286 6.37 -22.72 29.42
N GLN A 287 5.32 -22.97 30.17
CA GLN A 287 3.95 -22.58 29.87
C GLN A 287 3.93 -21.09 29.48
N GLU A 288 3.06 -20.72 28.54
CA GLU A 288 2.93 -19.34 28.05
C GLU A 288 2.97 -18.32 29.21
N PRO A 289 3.93 -17.36 29.20
CA PRO A 289 3.99 -16.35 30.26
C PRO A 289 2.75 -15.47 30.18
N THR A 290 2.06 -15.35 31.29
CA THR A 290 0.99 -14.36 31.51
C THR A 290 1.49 -13.34 32.53
N PRO A 291 1.54 -12.04 32.20
CA PRO A 291 1.08 -11.30 31.02
C PRO A 291 2.10 -11.27 29.88
N HIS A 292 1.62 -11.14 28.65
CA HIS A 292 2.48 -10.99 27.47
C HIS A 292 3.46 -9.82 27.65
N PRO A 293 4.75 -10.03 27.36
CA PRO A 293 5.74 -8.96 27.49
C PRO A 293 5.44 -7.81 26.54
N ARG A 294 5.83 -6.59 26.92
CA ARG A 294 5.74 -5.43 26.02
C ARG A 294 6.40 -5.74 24.69
N ASN A 295 5.67 -5.48 23.61
CA ASN A 295 6.07 -5.96 22.29
C ASN A 295 5.91 -4.92 21.17
N PHE A 296 5.44 -3.69 21.45
CA PHE A 296 5.28 -2.65 20.44
C PHE A 296 5.94 -1.35 20.87
N ALA A 297 6.85 -0.86 20.03
CA ALA A 297 7.63 0.33 20.31
C ALA A 297 7.95 1.13 19.03
N PHE A 298 8.27 2.42 19.20
CA PHE A 298 8.86 3.22 18.15
C PHE A 298 10.18 3.82 18.59
N TYR A 299 11.08 4.07 17.64
CA TYR A 299 12.36 4.70 17.85
C TYR A 299 12.24 6.22 17.70
N ASN A 300 12.53 6.95 18.77
CA ASN A 300 12.64 8.40 18.75
C ASN A 300 14.08 8.78 18.39
N SER A 301 14.31 9.19 17.15
CA SER A 301 15.65 9.53 16.63
C SER A 301 16.29 10.73 17.31
N LYS A 302 15.48 11.70 17.80
CA LYS A 302 15.98 12.89 18.52
C LYS A 302 16.42 12.56 19.93
N ALA A 303 15.65 11.74 20.62
CA ALA A 303 15.96 11.29 21.98
C ALA A 303 16.88 10.05 21.98
N GLN A 304 17.17 9.47 20.83
CA GLN A 304 17.95 8.23 20.64
C GLN A 304 17.49 7.10 21.56
N ARG A 305 16.19 6.94 21.76
CA ARG A 305 15.61 5.93 22.63
C ARG A 305 14.30 5.38 22.10
N TRP A 306 13.97 4.19 22.56
CA TRP A 306 12.70 3.54 22.27
C TRP A 306 11.59 4.01 23.21
N MET A 307 10.42 4.23 22.63
CA MET A 307 9.21 4.63 23.34
C MET A 307 8.15 3.56 23.18
N ALA A 308 7.37 3.32 24.23
CA ALA A 308 6.31 2.31 24.21
C ALA A 308 5.07 2.79 23.47
N LEU A 309 4.49 1.90 22.69
CA LEU A 309 3.16 1.99 22.11
C LEU A 309 2.24 0.94 22.77
N PRO A 310 0.90 1.04 22.61
CA PRO A 310 -0.03 0.03 23.09
C PRO A 310 0.29 -1.35 22.52
N ASP A 311 0.57 -2.31 23.38
CA ASP A 311 1.05 -3.63 23.02
C ASP A 311 0.11 -4.34 22.05
N PHE A 312 0.69 -5.11 21.14
CA PHE A 312 -0.05 -5.96 20.22
C PHE A 312 -0.74 -7.09 21.01
N PRO A 313 -2.09 -7.20 20.97
CA PRO A 313 -2.83 -8.06 21.87
C PRO A 313 -2.73 -9.55 21.53
N ASP A 314 -2.32 -9.87 20.32
CA ASP A 314 -2.32 -11.22 19.79
C ASP A 314 -0.89 -11.65 19.49
N TYR A 315 -0.25 -12.26 20.50
CA TYR A 315 1.16 -12.60 20.44
C TYR A 315 1.45 -13.68 19.41
N HIS A 316 2.27 -13.33 18.42
CA HIS A 316 2.81 -14.26 17.42
C HIS A 316 4.30 -14.44 17.65
N LYS A 317 4.74 -15.68 17.79
CA LYS A 317 6.15 -15.98 18.10
C LYS A 317 7.08 -15.68 16.94
N TRP A 318 6.68 -16.02 15.72
CA TRP A 318 7.48 -15.81 14.50
C TRP A 318 6.62 -15.85 13.24
N GLY A 319 7.22 -15.47 12.12
CA GLY A 319 6.64 -15.65 10.79
C GLY A 319 5.46 -14.75 10.46
N PHE A 320 5.08 -13.81 11.35
CA PHE A 320 4.14 -12.76 10.99
C PHE A 320 4.81 -11.72 10.11
N SER A 321 4.03 -10.97 9.35
CA SER A 321 4.53 -9.86 8.56
C SER A 321 3.95 -8.54 9.05
N LEU A 322 4.79 -7.49 9.04
CA LEU A 322 4.43 -6.13 9.43
C LEU A 322 4.53 -5.21 8.22
N THR A 323 3.46 -4.48 7.94
CA THR A 323 3.40 -3.54 6.81
C THR A 323 2.65 -2.29 7.24
N ALA A 324 3.15 -1.11 6.87
CA ALA A 324 2.42 0.14 7.03
C ALA A 324 1.74 0.56 5.73
N LEU A 325 0.50 1.01 5.84
CA LEU A 325 -0.26 1.58 4.74
C LEU A 325 -1.19 2.67 5.27
N ASN A 326 -1.18 3.86 4.64
CA ASN A 326 -2.01 5.00 5.04
C ASN A 326 -1.93 5.33 6.54
N ASN A 327 -0.71 5.38 7.06
CA ASN A 327 -0.42 5.64 8.47
C ASN A 327 -1.11 4.67 9.46
N THR A 328 -1.31 3.45 9.04
CA THR A 328 -1.84 2.33 9.82
C THR A 328 -0.86 1.17 9.75
N VAL A 329 -0.53 0.58 10.89
CA VAL A 329 0.32 -0.61 10.97
C VAL A 329 -0.57 -1.84 10.86
N TYR A 330 -0.18 -2.79 10.00
CA TYR A 330 -0.87 -4.07 9.82
C TYR A 330 0.06 -5.22 10.21
N VAL A 331 -0.46 -6.14 11.00
CA VAL A 331 0.17 -7.42 11.32
C VAL A 331 -0.65 -8.53 10.71
N THR A 332 -0.03 -9.37 9.88
CA THR A 332 -0.71 -10.44 9.16
C THR A 332 -0.07 -11.79 9.42
N GLY A 333 -0.88 -12.84 9.54
CA GLY A 333 -0.44 -14.21 9.70
C GLY A 333 0.46 -14.46 10.90
N GLY A 334 1.36 -15.40 10.77
CA GLY A 334 2.31 -15.78 11.80
C GLY A 334 2.01 -17.14 12.43
N SER A 335 2.91 -17.56 13.28
CA SER A 335 2.86 -18.84 13.97
C SER A 335 2.58 -18.66 15.45
N ARG A 336 1.75 -19.55 15.99
CA ARG A 336 1.39 -19.63 17.41
C ARG A 336 1.72 -21.00 17.97
N GLY A 337 1.62 -21.15 19.29
CA GLY A 337 1.81 -22.41 19.98
C GLY A 337 3.23 -22.62 20.51
N THR A 338 3.51 -23.83 20.94
CA THR A 338 4.79 -24.24 21.52
C THR A 338 5.76 -24.71 20.43
N LYS A 339 7.02 -25.01 20.80
CA LYS A 339 8.01 -25.58 19.86
C LYS A 339 7.55 -26.90 19.22
N THR A 340 6.75 -27.68 19.94
CA THR A 340 6.28 -29.02 19.52
C THR A 340 4.91 -28.99 18.87
N ASP A 341 4.12 -27.96 19.10
CA ASP A 341 2.75 -27.83 18.58
C ASP A 341 2.52 -26.40 18.09
N THR A 342 2.89 -26.15 16.83
CA THR A 342 2.78 -24.84 16.19
C THR A 342 1.81 -24.87 15.04
N TRP A 343 1.00 -23.82 14.91
CA TRP A 343 0.09 -23.65 13.78
C TRP A 343 0.14 -22.24 13.22
N SER A 344 -0.07 -22.13 11.92
CA SER A 344 -0.19 -20.86 11.20
C SER A 344 -1.59 -20.29 11.35
N THR A 345 -1.72 -18.97 11.31
CA THR A 345 -3.02 -18.27 11.42
C THR A 345 -3.37 -17.47 10.17
N THR A 346 -4.69 -17.30 9.94
CA THR A 346 -5.24 -16.39 8.93
C THR A 346 -5.47 -14.99 9.45
N GLN A 347 -5.30 -14.77 10.76
CA GLN A 347 -5.68 -13.51 11.39
C GLN A 347 -4.83 -12.35 10.88
N ALA A 348 -5.49 -11.21 10.77
CA ALA A 348 -4.89 -9.94 10.42
C ALA A 348 -5.40 -8.85 11.38
N TRP A 349 -4.52 -7.92 11.71
CA TRP A 349 -4.77 -6.85 12.66
C TRP A 349 -4.31 -5.53 12.08
N SER A 350 -4.98 -4.45 12.45
CA SER A 350 -4.61 -3.08 12.12
C SER A 350 -4.43 -2.22 13.37
N PHE A 351 -3.50 -1.29 13.31
CA PHE A 351 -3.29 -0.26 14.33
C PHE A 351 -3.26 1.10 13.65
N PRO A 352 -4.43 1.76 13.50
CA PRO A 352 -4.50 3.13 13.03
C PRO A 352 -3.86 4.06 14.07
N LEU A 353 -2.84 4.84 13.71
CA LEU A 353 -2.12 5.69 14.66
C LEU A 353 -2.98 6.80 15.25
N LYS A 354 -3.97 7.27 14.52
CA LYS A 354 -4.95 8.25 15.01
C LYS A 354 -5.77 7.71 16.19
N GLU A 355 -6.18 6.47 16.14
CA GLU A 355 -7.01 5.82 17.14
C GLU A 355 -6.19 5.18 18.26
N ALA A 356 -4.92 4.88 17.97
CA ALA A 356 -3.95 4.27 18.88
C ALA A 356 -4.46 2.96 19.55
N THR A 357 -5.24 2.19 18.81
CA THR A 357 -5.81 0.92 19.29
C THR A 357 -5.71 -0.17 18.22
N TRP A 358 -5.38 -1.39 18.65
CA TRP A 358 -5.39 -2.56 17.77
C TRP A 358 -6.82 -3.02 17.48
N LYS A 359 -7.09 -3.30 16.21
CA LYS A 359 -8.37 -3.81 15.74
C LYS A 359 -8.16 -5.03 14.84
N PRO A 360 -8.95 -6.11 15.01
CA PRO A 360 -8.95 -7.18 14.01
C PRO A 360 -9.55 -6.65 12.71
N VAL A 361 -9.01 -7.10 11.59
CA VAL A 361 -9.53 -6.88 10.24
C VAL A 361 -9.87 -8.22 9.60
N ALA A 362 -10.46 -8.21 8.41
CA ALA A 362 -10.84 -9.43 7.72
C ALA A 362 -9.65 -10.42 7.68
N PRO A 363 -9.87 -11.70 8.02
CA PRO A 363 -8.81 -12.70 8.00
C PRO A 363 -8.39 -12.99 6.56
N MET A 364 -7.11 -13.32 6.37
CA MET A 364 -6.58 -13.81 5.09
C MET A 364 -7.33 -15.06 4.62
N LEU A 365 -7.35 -15.30 3.33
CA LEU A 365 -7.99 -16.48 2.74
C LEU A 365 -7.26 -17.78 3.14
N LYS A 366 -5.95 -17.70 3.40
CA LYS A 366 -5.12 -18.83 3.80
C LYS A 366 -4.26 -18.49 5.00
N ALA A 367 -4.03 -19.48 5.86
CA ALA A 367 -3.08 -19.35 6.97
C ALA A 367 -1.65 -19.23 6.41
N ARG A 368 -0.90 -18.24 6.92
CA ARG A 368 0.44 -17.92 6.42
C ARG A 368 1.42 -17.72 7.57
N THR A 369 2.61 -18.30 7.40
CA THR A 369 3.76 -18.06 8.28
C THR A 369 5.02 -17.90 7.44
N ASN A 370 5.98 -17.08 7.88
CA ASN A 370 7.18 -16.71 7.12
C ASN A 370 6.83 -16.18 5.71
N HIS A 371 5.71 -15.49 5.59
CA HIS A 371 5.28 -14.82 4.36
C HIS A 371 5.84 -13.40 4.31
N ALA A 372 5.97 -12.85 3.11
CA ALA A 372 6.26 -11.44 2.94
C ALA A 372 4.95 -10.64 2.80
N SER A 373 4.96 -9.40 3.25
CA SER A 373 3.93 -8.44 2.90
C SER A 373 4.53 -7.14 2.39
N ALA A 374 3.82 -6.49 1.48
CA ALA A 374 4.20 -5.19 0.96
C ALA A 374 2.97 -4.37 0.61
N ALA A 375 3.04 -3.07 0.89
CA ALA A 375 2.03 -2.12 0.47
C ALA A 375 2.30 -1.67 -0.97
N LEU A 376 1.26 -1.69 -1.80
CA LEU A 376 1.32 -1.17 -3.15
C LEU A 376 -0.06 -0.70 -3.58
N ASN A 377 -0.13 0.51 -4.13
CA ASN A 377 -1.35 1.05 -4.72
C ASN A 377 -2.57 1.05 -3.79
N GLY A 378 -2.37 1.32 -2.49
CA GLY A 378 -3.44 1.34 -1.49
C GLY A 378 -3.95 -0.03 -1.05
N GLU A 379 -3.29 -1.12 -1.46
CA GLU A 379 -3.56 -2.50 -1.05
C GLU A 379 -2.33 -3.09 -0.34
N ILE A 380 -2.54 -4.09 0.52
CA ILE A 380 -1.48 -4.89 1.12
C ILE A 380 -1.46 -6.25 0.43
N TYR A 381 -0.30 -6.67 -0.04
CA TYR A 381 -0.10 -7.97 -0.66
C TYR A 381 0.55 -8.91 0.34
N ALA A 382 -0.08 -10.06 0.62
CA ALA A 382 0.50 -11.16 1.38
C ALA A 382 0.97 -12.25 0.41
N ILE A 383 2.25 -12.63 0.51
CA ILE A 383 2.95 -13.39 -0.51
C ILE A 383 3.58 -14.62 0.12
N GLY A 384 3.22 -15.80 -0.35
CA GLY A 384 3.76 -17.09 0.09
C GLY A 384 3.40 -17.49 1.52
N GLY A 385 4.22 -18.33 2.11
CA GLY A 385 4.05 -18.80 3.50
C GLY A 385 2.91 -19.82 3.69
N THR A 386 2.41 -20.44 2.62
CA THR A 386 1.31 -21.42 2.67
C THR A 386 1.79 -22.84 2.37
N THR A 387 2.31 -23.08 1.19
CA THR A 387 2.73 -24.39 0.68
C THR A 387 4.16 -24.35 0.18
N LEU A 388 4.75 -25.54 -0.03
CA LEU A 388 6.12 -25.69 -0.53
C LEU A 388 6.22 -25.65 -2.07
N ASP A 389 5.08 -25.70 -2.77
CA ASP A 389 5.07 -25.91 -4.23
C ASP A 389 4.80 -24.62 -5.03
N MET A 390 4.08 -23.68 -4.45
CA MET A 390 3.70 -22.42 -5.11
C MET A 390 3.84 -21.21 -4.17
N VAL A 391 4.20 -20.07 -4.72
CA VAL A 391 4.17 -18.79 -4.02
C VAL A 391 2.81 -18.13 -4.29
N GLU A 392 1.82 -18.50 -3.50
CA GLU A 392 0.47 -17.94 -3.58
C GLU A 392 0.43 -16.51 -3.05
N VAL A 393 -0.41 -15.69 -3.67
CA VAL A 393 -0.54 -14.27 -3.37
C VAL A 393 -2.01 -13.90 -3.18
N GLU A 394 -2.28 -13.07 -2.19
CA GLU A 394 -3.56 -12.42 -1.98
C GLU A 394 -3.36 -10.94 -1.64
N SER A 395 -4.32 -10.09 -2.01
CA SER A 395 -4.30 -8.66 -1.71
C SER A 395 -5.44 -8.28 -0.78
N TYR A 396 -5.15 -7.40 0.17
CA TYR A 396 -6.10 -6.81 1.10
C TYR A 396 -6.41 -5.38 0.70
N ASP A 397 -7.69 -5.08 0.56
CA ASP A 397 -8.20 -3.74 0.36
C ASP A 397 -8.77 -3.20 1.69
N PRO A 398 -8.12 -2.21 2.33
CA PRO A 398 -8.58 -1.66 3.61
C PRO A 398 -9.91 -0.90 3.54
N TYR A 399 -10.36 -0.47 2.35
CA TYR A 399 -11.62 0.25 2.21
C TYR A 399 -12.83 -0.67 2.18
N THR A 400 -12.66 -1.87 1.66
CA THR A 400 -13.71 -2.89 1.62
C THR A 400 -13.57 -3.93 2.72
N ASP A 401 -12.47 -3.89 3.47
CA ASP A 401 -12.07 -4.90 4.47
C ASP A 401 -12.16 -6.32 3.91
N THR A 402 -11.57 -6.54 2.72
CA THR A 402 -11.63 -7.84 2.04
C THR A 402 -10.29 -8.26 1.48
N TRP A 403 -10.03 -9.58 1.53
CA TRP A 403 -8.93 -10.23 0.84
C TRP A 403 -9.38 -10.81 -0.49
N THR A 404 -8.59 -10.64 -1.53
CA THR A 404 -8.84 -11.21 -2.86
C THR A 404 -7.64 -11.99 -3.34
N PRO A 405 -7.83 -13.18 -3.97
CA PRO A 405 -6.72 -13.93 -4.54
C PRO A 405 -6.10 -13.17 -5.71
N VAL A 406 -4.78 -13.27 -5.82
CA VAL A 406 -3.97 -12.70 -6.89
C VAL A 406 -3.22 -13.85 -7.57
N ARG A 407 -2.81 -13.67 -8.82
CA ARG A 407 -2.00 -14.70 -9.51
C ARG A 407 -0.77 -15.06 -8.70
N PRO A 408 -0.46 -16.35 -8.53
CA PRO A 408 0.75 -16.77 -7.84
C PRO A 408 2.00 -16.36 -8.62
N ALA A 409 3.13 -16.19 -7.92
CA ALA A 409 4.41 -15.89 -8.56
C ALA A 409 4.87 -17.05 -9.46
N LEU A 410 5.62 -16.72 -10.52
CA LEU A 410 6.02 -17.68 -11.55
C LEU A 410 7.06 -18.70 -11.07
N LYS A 411 7.96 -18.27 -10.20
CA LYS A 411 9.00 -19.14 -9.65
C LYS A 411 8.80 -19.35 -8.18
N TYR A 412 8.88 -20.59 -7.76
CA TYR A 412 8.99 -20.92 -6.36
C TYR A 412 10.32 -20.41 -5.80
N VAL A 413 10.24 -19.66 -4.74
CA VAL A 413 11.37 -19.18 -3.94
C VAL A 413 11.04 -19.38 -2.46
N SER A 414 12.03 -19.74 -1.66
CA SER A 414 11.97 -19.76 -0.20
C SER A 414 12.68 -18.53 0.36
N ASN A 415 12.44 -18.22 1.63
CA ASN A 415 13.09 -17.10 2.31
C ASN A 415 13.07 -15.84 1.43
N PHE A 416 11.89 -15.32 1.20
CA PHE A 416 11.67 -14.20 0.28
C PHE A 416 11.26 -12.94 1.01
N SER A 417 11.47 -11.81 0.36
CA SER A 417 11.01 -10.48 0.76
C SER A 417 10.37 -9.77 -0.41
N ALA A 418 9.47 -8.86 -0.12
CA ALA A 418 8.75 -8.09 -1.13
C ALA A 418 8.75 -6.60 -0.81
N ALA A 419 8.77 -5.78 -1.87
CA ALA A 419 8.64 -4.33 -1.75
C ALA A 419 7.87 -3.75 -2.94
N GLY A 420 7.03 -2.75 -2.68
CA GLY A 420 6.40 -1.92 -3.70
C GLY A 420 7.36 -0.84 -4.18
N CYS A 421 7.57 -0.71 -5.49
CA CYS A 421 8.41 0.31 -6.08
C CYS A 421 7.90 0.69 -7.48
N GLY A 422 7.74 1.99 -7.75
CA GLY A 422 7.33 2.48 -9.07
C GLY A 422 6.01 1.88 -9.58
N GLY A 423 5.01 1.70 -8.71
CA GLY A 423 3.71 1.10 -9.07
C GLY A 423 3.75 -0.41 -9.35
N ARG A 424 4.86 -1.09 -9.03
CA ARG A 424 5.05 -2.53 -9.20
C ARG A 424 5.47 -3.18 -7.90
N LEU A 425 5.13 -4.47 -7.74
CA LEU A 425 5.54 -5.28 -6.61
C LEU A 425 6.74 -6.13 -7.01
N TYR A 426 7.81 -6.04 -6.25
CA TYR A 426 9.02 -6.83 -6.47
C TYR A 426 9.12 -7.90 -5.39
N LEU A 427 9.33 -9.14 -5.83
CA LEU A 427 9.56 -10.29 -4.99
C LEU A 427 10.99 -10.80 -5.21
N VAL A 428 11.76 -10.78 -4.14
CA VAL A 428 13.14 -11.29 -4.11
C VAL A 428 13.19 -12.51 -3.21
N GLY A 429 13.73 -13.60 -3.69
CA GLY A 429 13.86 -14.80 -2.90
C GLY A 429 14.97 -15.73 -3.39
N SER A 430 15.38 -16.66 -2.54
CA SER A 430 16.38 -17.67 -2.89
C SER A 430 15.71 -19.00 -3.22
N SER A 431 16.22 -19.68 -4.27
CA SER A 431 15.77 -21.02 -4.63
C SER A 431 16.56 -22.08 -3.86
N ALA A 432 15.88 -22.83 -3.00
CA ALA A 432 16.48 -23.93 -2.25
C ALA A 432 17.05 -25.04 -3.15
N CYS A 433 16.49 -25.20 -4.36
CA CYS A 433 16.89 -26.25 -5.32
C CYS A 433 18.18 -25.96 -6.08
N LYS A 434 18.70 -24.73 -6.06
CA LYS A 434 19.89 -24.32 -6.82
C LYS A 434 20.84 -23.47 -5.97
N TYR A 435 21.39 -24.04 -4.91
CA TYR A 435 22.43 -23.39 -4.09
C TYR A 435 22.09 -21.94 -3.71
N ASN A 436 20.87 -21.68 -3.23
CA ASN A 436 20.39 -20.33 -2.88
C ASN A 436 20.51 -19.29 -4.03
N ALA A 437 20.32 -19.72 -5.26
CA ALA A 437 20.29 -18.81 -6.39
C ALA A 437 19.14 -17.81 -6.21
N LEU A 438 19.48 -16.53 -6.23
CA LEU A 438 18.51 -15.44 -6.09
C LEU A 438 17.63 -15.35 -7.33
N ALA A 439 16.34 -15.13 -7.14
CA ALA A 439 15.39 -14.80 -8.20
C ALA A 439 14.70 -13.47 -7.86
N LEU A 440 14.60 -12.60 -8.87
CA LEU A 440 13.81 -11.37 -8.81
C LEU A 440 12.61 -11.51 -9.73
N GLN A 441 11.42 -11.31 -9.19
CA GLN A 441 10.17 -11.32 -9.93
C GLN A 441 9.45 -10.01 -9.73
N CYS A 442 8.75 -9.55 -10.76
CA CYS A 442 8.01 -8.30 -10.75
C CYS A 442 6.55 -8.57 -11.10
N TYR A 443 5.65 -8.07 -10.29
CA TYR A 443 4.21 -8.13 -10.52
C TYR A 443 3.67 -6.77 -10.94
N ASN A 444 2.90 -6.78 -12.01
CA ASN A 444 2.14 -5.61 -12.44
C ASN A 444 0.68 -5.76 -11.99
N PRO A 445 0.22 -4.96 -11.02
CA PRO A 445 -1.13 -5.09 -10.46
C PRO A 445 -2.24 -4.69 -11.44
N VAL A 446 -1.93 -3.92 -12.50
CA VAL A 446 -2.93 -3.53 -13.51
C VAL A 446 -3.26 -4.69 -14.43
N THR A 447 -2.22 -5.38 -14.91
CA THR A 447 -2.39 -6.48 -15.86
C THR A 447 -2.56 -7.84 -15.18
N ASP A 448 -2.38 -7.89 -13.85
CA ASP A 448 -2.35 -9.13 -13.05
C ASP A 448 -1.34 -10.15 -13.61
N VAL A 449 -0.13 -9.66 -13.96
CA VAL A 449 0.91 -10.48 -14.58
C VAL A 449 2.21 -10.40 -13.81
N TRP A 450 2.79 -11.56 -13.52
CA TRP A 450 4.16 -11.70 -13.03
C TRP A 450 5.15 -11.84 -14.18
N SER A 451 6.34 -11.28 -14.01
CA SER A 451 7.48 -11.44 -14.89
C SER A 451 8.75 -11.75 -14.09
N VAL A 452 9.60 -12.61 -14.62
CA VAL A 452 10.92 -12.86 -14.02
C VAL A 452 11.89 -11.85 -14.62
N ILE A 453 12.60 -11.13 -13.76
CA ILE A 453 13.60 -10.16 -14.19
C ILE A 453 14.94 -10.88 -14.36
N ALA A 454 15.43 -10.90 -15.60
CA ALA A 454 16.77 -11.33 -15.89
C ALA A 454 17.71 -10.12 -15.84
N SER A 455 18.67 -10.17 -14.94
CA SER A 455 19.72 -9.15 -14.84
C SER A 455 21.08 -9.83 -14.77
N PRO A 456 22.08 -9.38 -15.56
CA PRO A 456 23.39 -10.03 -15.61
C PRO A 456 24.17 -9.94 -14.30
N PHE A 457 23.86 -8.95 -13.46
CA PHE A 457 24.56 -8.67 -12.20
C PHE A 457 23.74 -9.03 -10.96
N LEU A 458 22.76 -9.91 -11.12
CA LEU A 458 21.96 -10.39 -9.99
C LEU A 458 22.89 -11.00 -8.90
N PRO A 459 22.79 -10.55 -7.64
CA PRO A 459 23.58 -11.12 -6.56
C PRO A 459 23.35 -12.63 -6.43
N LYS A 460 24.41 -13.36 -6.16
CA LYS A 460 24.34 -14.82 -5.95
C LYS A 460 24.51 -15.14 -4.46
N TYR A 461 23.87 -16.20 -4.00
CA TYR A 461 24.07 -16.79 -2.67
C TYR A 461 23.69 -15.85 -1.50
N LEU A 462 22.55 -15.18 -1.57
CA LEU A 462 21.97 -14.47 -0.43
C LEU A 462 21.05 -15.40 0.35
N SER A 463 21.32 -15.53 1.65
CA SER A 463 20.42 -16.22 2.60
C SER A 463 19.38 -15.22 3.12
N SER A 464 18.12 -15.62 3.18
CA SER A 464 17.01 -14.82 3.71
C SER A 464 17.07 -13.36 3.25
N PRO A 465 16.98 -13.09 1.92
CA PRO A 465 17.09 -11.73 1.41
C PRO A 465 15.98 -10.85 1.96
N ARG A 466 16.32 -9.63 2.34
CA ARG A 466 15.38 -8.57 2.74
C ARG A 466 15.53 -7.41 1.78
N CYS A 467 14.42 -6.89 1.31
CA CYS A 467 14.40 -5.75 0.40
C CYS A 467 13.52 -4.62 0.90
N ALA A 468 13.93 -3.40 0.58
CA ALA A 468 13.16 -2.19 0.80
C ALA A 468 13.33 -1.25 -0.38
N ALA A 469 12.28 -0.50 -0.68
CA ALA A 469 12.33 0.54 -1.71
C ALA A 469 12.65 1.89 -1.08
N LEU A 470 13.64 2.59 -1.64
CA LEU A 470 13.97 3.96 -1.27
C LEU A 470 14.27 4.76 -2.53
N GLN A 471 13.55 5.88 -2.72
CA GLN A 471 13.74 6.81 -3.85
C GLN A 471 13.79 6.10 -5.22
N GLY A 472 12.85 5.18 -5.46
CA GLY A 472 12.71 4.46 -6.74
C GLY A 472 13.69 3.32 -6.98
N ALA A 473 14.60 3.03 -6.05
CA ALA A 473 15.52 1.91 -6.11
C ALA A 473 15.19 0.85 -5.04
N LEU A 474 15.54 -0.42 -5.30
CA LEU A 474 15.37 -1.52 -4.36
C LEU A 474 16.72 -1.86 -3.70
N TYR A 475 16.77 -1.77 -2.40
CA TYR A 475 17.93 -2.17 -1.61
C TYR A 475 17.75 -3.59 -1.08
N LEU A 476 18.85 -4.35 -1.03
CA LEU A 476 18.85 -5.76 -0.70
C LEU A 476 20.00 -6.10 0.25
N VAL A 477 19.66 -6.74 1.36
CA VAL A 477 20.60 -7.33 2.32
C VAL A 477 20.26 -8.81 2.55
N GLY A 478 21.25 -9.58 2.97
CA GLY A 478 21.07 -10.99 3.33
C GLY A 478 21.64 -11.30 4.70
N ASP A 479 21.14 -12.35 5.35
CA ASP A 479 21.57 -12.77 6.71
C ASP A 479 23.04 -13.19 6.77
N ASN A 480 23.55 -13.74 5.68
CA ASN A 480 24.89 -14.36 5.63
C ASN A 480 25.99 -13.42 5.12
N THR A 481 25.71 -12.14 4.94
CA THR A 481 26.66 -11.20 4.33
C THR A 481 26.48 -9.77 4.82
N LYS A 482 27.57 -9.03 4.90
CA LYS A 482 27.56 -7.58 5.15
C LYS A 482 27.37 -6.77 3.86
N LYS A 483 27.36 -7.43 2.69
CA LYS A 483 27.24 -6.76 1.40
C LYS A 483 25.81 -6.26 1.21
N VAL A 484 25.70 -5.02 0.74
CA VAL A 484 24.43 -4.40 0.40
C VAL A 484 24.40 -4.15 -1.10
N TYR A 485 23.27 -4.49 -1.70
CA TYR A 485 23.05 -4.33 -3.14
C TYR A 485 21.88 -3.37 -3.36
N VAL A 486 21.96 -2.61 -4.44
CA VAL A 486 20.89 -1.75 -4.92
C VAL A 486 20.53 -2.13 -6.35
N TYR A 487 19.26 -2.25 -6.62
CA TYR A 487 18.70 -2.50 -7.95
C TYR A 487 17.97 -1.26 -8.44
N ASP A 488 18.34 -0.79 -9.63
CA ASP A 488 17.62 0.26 -10.34
C ASP A 488 16.66 -0.40 -11.35
N PRO A 489 15.33 -0.31 -11.11
CA PRO A 489 14.35 -0.88 -12.03
C PRO A 489 14.33 -0.23 -13.41
N GLY A 490 14.66 1.06 -13.51
CA GLY A 490 14.68 1.79 -14.78
C GLY A 490 15.84 1.38 -15.68
N ALA A 491 17.01 1.19 -15.09
CA ALA A 491 18.21 0.76 -15.80
C ALA A 491 18.38 -0.77 -15.88
N ASN A 492 17.58 -1.54 -15.14
CA ASN A 492 17.74 -2.99 -14.92
C ASN A 492 19.17 -3.36 -14.50
N LEU A 493 19.71 -2.62 -13.54
CA LEU A 493 21.11 -2.73 -13.12
C LEU A 493 21.23 -2.93 -11.61
N TRP A 494 22.10 -3.87 -11.22
CA TRP A 494 22.53 -4.08 -9.85
C TRP A 494 23.86 -3.40 -9.58
N GLN A 495 23.95 -2.75 -8.44
CA GLN A 495 25.17 -2.13 -7.92
C GLN A 495 25.41 -2.58 -6.48
N LYS A 496 26.65 -2.49 -6.03
CA LYS A 496 27.01 -2.62 -4.62
C LYS A 496 27.19 -1.22 -4.03
N VAL A 497 26.67 -1.06 -2.83
CA VAL A 497 26.93 0.12 -2.01
C VAL A 497 27.80 -0.28 -0.82
N GLN A 498 28.13 0.67 0.06
CA GLN A 498 28.96 0.42 1.23
C GLN A 498 28.39 -0.73 2.07
N SER A 499 29.28 -1.58 2.59
CA SER A 499 28.91 -2.76 3.38
C SER A 499 28.55 -2.39 4.81
N LEU A 500 27.66 -3.19 5.41
CA LEU A 500 27.31 -3.13 6.82
C LEU A 500 28.51 -3.37 7.74
N HIS A 501 28.48 -2.84 8.96
CA HIS A 501 29.48 -3.12 9.98
C HIS A 501 29.29 -4.52 10.60
N SER A 502 28.03 -4.93 10.76
CA SER A 502 27.65 -6.20 11.39
C SER A 502 26.77 -7.05 10.48
N LEU A 503 26.63 -8.35 10.80
CA LEU A 503 25.59 -9.19 10.22
C LEU A 503 24.27 -8.92 10.95
N HIS A 504 23.16 -8.97 10.21
CA HIS A 504 21.82 -8.77 10.75
C HIS A 504 20.94 -9.95 10.35
N GLU A 505 20.79 -10.90 11.25
CA GLU A 505 19.96 -12.10 11.05
C GLU A 505 18.53 -11.86 11.53
N ASN A 506 17.56 -12.46 10.86
CA ASN A 506 16.13 -12.41 11.22
C ASN A 506 15.57 -11.00 11.49
N GLY A 507 16.14 -9.98 10.87
CA GLY A 507 15.74 -8.59 11.07
C GLY A 507 14.89 -8.03 9.95
N ALA A 508 14.81 -6.71 9.88
CA ALA A 508 14.10 -5.98 8.86
C ALA A 508 15.00 -4.94 8.19
N LEU A 509 14.65 -4.57 6.97
CA LEU A 509 15.22 -3.45 6.24
C LEU A 509 14.09 -2.47 5.95
N VAL A 510 14.19 -1.24 6.47
CA VAL A 510 13.09 -0.28 6.49
C VAL A 510 13.58 1.10 6.05
N PRO A 511 12.92 1.78 5.10
CA PRO A 511 13.21 3.17 4.79
C PRO A 511 12.65 4.09 5.88
N LEU A 512 13.41 5.11 6.28
CA LEU A 512 13.00 6.16 7.21
C LEU A 512 13.58 7.50 6.72
N GLY A 513 12.73 8.37 6.21
CA GLY A 513 13.16 9.57 5.49
C GLY A 513 14.03 9.22 4.28
N ASP A 514 15.20 9.83 4.20
CA ASP A 514 16.19 9.57 3.15
C ASP A 514 17.20 8.46 3.51
N ALA A 515 17.01 7.78 4.63
CA ALA A 515 17.92 6.76 5.13
C ALA A 515 17.26 5.36 5.10
N LEU A 516 18.10 4.31 5.11
CA LEU A 516 17.64 2.93 5.32
C LEU A 516 18.10 2.46 6.69
N TYR A 517 17.19 1.87 7.44
CA TYR A 517 17.50 1.24 8.71
C TYR A 517 17.47 -0.28 8.57
N VAL A 518 18.52 -0.93 9.02
CA VAL A 518 18.58 -2.38 9.15
C VAL A 518 18.57 -2.75 10.63
N THR A 519 17.72 -3.70 10.96
CA THR A 519 17.62 -4.29 12.30
C THR A 519 17.93 -5.77 12.23
N GLY A 520 18.12 -6.41 13.37
CA GLY A 520 18.36 -7.84 13.45
C GLY A 520 19.51 -8.15 14.39
N GLY A 521 19.68 -9.43 14.69
CA GLY A 521 20.65 -9.88 15.65
C GLY A 521 21.73 -10.76 15.05
N ARG A 522 22.71 -11.06 15.86
CA ARG A 522 23.76 -12.05 15.54
C ARG A 522 24.26 -12.74 16.79
N TRP A 523 24.67 -14.00 16.65
CA TRP A 523 25.38 -14.71 17.69
C TRP A 523 26.87 -14.37 17.66
N GLN A 524 27.45 -14.14 18.84
CA GLN A 524 28.90 -13.92 18.99
C GLN A 524 29.61 -15.24 19.33
N GLY A 525 30.08 -16.00 18.34
CA GLY A 525 30.81 -17.25 18.54
C GLY A 525 29.94 -18.42 19.01
N MET A 526 30.58 -19.53 19.46
CA MET A 526 29.85 -20.74 19.86
C MET A 526 29.16 -20.60 21.22
N ASP A 527 29.70 -19.79 22.13
CA ASP A 527 29.20 -19.56 23.48
C ASP A 527 28.91 -18.04 23.71
N GLY A 528 28.71 -17.27 22.65
CA GLY A 528 28.61 -15.84 22.74
C GLY A 528 27.19 -15.34 22.93
N ASP A 529 27.07 -14.09 23.40
CA ASP A 529 25.81 -13.40 23.55
C ASP A 529 25.15 -13.11 22.21
N TYR A 530 23.81 -13.09 22.19
CA TYR A 530 23.03 -12.61 21.04
C TYR A 530 22.96 -11.09 21.07
N LEU A 531 23.50 -10.44 20.03
CA LEU A 531 23.49 -8.99 19.90
C LEU A 531 22.41 -8.55 18.89
N VAL A 532 21.65 -7.53 19.24
CA VAL A 532 20.59 -6.95 18.42
C VAL A 532 20.94 -5.50 18.12
N GLU A 533 21.72 -5.30 17.07
CA GLU A 533 22.20 -3.97 16.65
C GLU A 533 21.29 -3.36 15.58
N MET A 534 21.36 -2.04 15.46
CA MET A 534 20.69 -1.25 14.43
C MET A 534 21.72 -0.39 13.69
N GLU A 535 21.68 -0.44 12.36
CA GLU A 535 22.51 0.42 11.51
C GLU A 535 21.63 1.24 10.57
N ALA A 536 22.05 2.47 10.28
CA ALA A 536 21.39 3.36 9.32
C ALA A 536 22.34 3.71 8.18
N TYR A 537 21.83 3.67 6.95
CA TYR A 537 22.52 4.01 5.72
C TYR A 537 22.17 5.41 5.25
N ASP A 538 23.18 6.26 5.12
CA ASP A 538 23.07 7.56 4.47
C ASP A 538 23.48 7.43 3.01
N ARG A 539 22.49 7.57 2.11
CA ARG A 539 22.72 7.47 0.66
C ARG A 539 23.64 8.59 0.14
N GLY A 540 23.54 9.80 0.68
CA GLY A 540 24.33 10.94 0.23
C GLY A 540 25.82 10.78 0.51
N ARG A 541 26.15 10.05 1.58
CA ARG A 541 27.54 9.78 2.01
C ARG A 541 28.02 8.38 1.62
N ASP A 542 27.14 7.51 1.13
CA ASP A 542 27.40 6.07 0.93
C ASP A 542 28.05 5.45 2.18
N ALA A 543 27.43 5.63 3.35
CA ALA A 543 28.00 5.20 4.62
C ALA A 543 26.94 4.65 5.57
N TRP A 544 27.31 3.59 6.32
CA TRP A 544 26.52 3.05 7.41
C TRP A 544 26.98 3.63 8.75
N THR A 545 26.05 3.88 9.65
CA THR A 545 26.29 4.33 11.01
C THR A 545 25.52 3.48 12.01
N ARG A 546 26.10 3.19 13.18
CA ARG A 546 25.41 2.45 14.24
C ARG A 546 24.47 3.36 15.01
N HIS A 547 23.26 2.88 15.25
CA HIS A 547 22.18 3.63 15.92
C HIS A 547 21.67 2.93 17.20
N GLY A 548 22.52 2.17 17.90
CA GLY A 548 22.13 1.47 19.12
C GLY A 548 21.57 0.07 18.85
N SER A 549 20.67 -0.39 19.72
CA SER A 549 20.09 -1.73 19.67
C SER A 549 18.56 -1.67 19.71
N LEU A 550 17.91 -2.79 19.38
CA LEU A 550 16.48 -2.96 19.59
C LEU A 550 16.14 -2.89 21.09
N PRO A 551 14.88 -2.55 21.44
CA PRO A 551 14.50 -2.32 22.83
C PRO A 551 14.50 -3.60 23.70
N ARG A 552 14.46 -4.76 23.05
CA ARG A 552 14.52 -6.09 23.67
C ARG A 552 15.28 -7.08 22.78
N LEU A 553 15.80 -8.14 23.35
CA LEU A 553 16.47 -9.24 22.63
C LEU A 553 15.43 -10.14 21.94
N TRP A 554 14.86 -9.68 20.82
CA TRP A 554 13.95 -10.46 20.01
C TRP A 554 14.70 -11.26 18.95
N LEU A 555 14.47 -12.57 18.94
CA LEU A 555 14.94 -13.47 17.88
C LEU A 555 14.12 -13.30 16.58
N TYR A 556 12.91 -12.75 16.69
CA TYR A 556 12.04 -12.39 15.59
C TYR A 556 11.29 -11.10 15.88
N HIS A 557 11.21 -10.22 14.92
CA HIS A 557 10.44 -8.99 14.99
C HIS A 557 10.04 -8.51 13.59
N GLY A 558 8.98 -7.74 13.50
CA GLY A 558 8.60 -6.98 12.31
C GLY A 558 8.90 -5.49 12.52
N ALA A 559 9.26 -4.78 11.44
CA ALA A 559 9.48 -3.34 11.48
C ALA A 559 8.88 -2.65 10.26
N SER A 560 8.46 -1.40 10.45
CA SER A 560 7.95 -0.51 9.40
C SER A 560 8.11 0.95 9.83
N THR A 561 7.67 1.89 8.99
CA THR A 561 7.67 3.33 9.31
C THR A 561 6.27 3.91 9.26
N VAL A 562 6.02 4.87 10.14
CA VAL A 562 4.76 5.60 10.26
C VAL A 562 5.01 7.04 10.68
N PHE A 563 4.04 7.91 10.49
CA PHE A 563 4.05 9.29 10.98
C PHE A 563 3.32 9.38 12.32
N LEU A 564 4.01 9.88 13.34
CA LEU A 564 3.52 9.92 14.71
C LEU A 564 3.79 11.29 15.35
N ASP A 565 2.84 11.79 16.14
CA ASP A 565 3.09 12.90 17.05
C ASP A 565 3.85 12.38 18.27
N VAL A 566 5.17 12.52 18.23
CA VAL A 566 6.08 12.01 19.27
C VAL A 566 5.80 12.63 20.65
N SER A 567 5.24 13.85 20.70
CA SER A 567 4.96 14.55 21.96
C SER A 567 3.89 13.88 22.82
N LYS A 568 2.99 13.12 22.21
CA LYS A 568 1.93 12.37 22.91
C LYS A 568 2.43 11.12 23.61
N TRP A 569 3.61 10.64 23.26
CA TRP A 569 4.15 9.36 23.72
C TRP A 569 5.37 9.60 24.60
N THR A 570 5.15 9.73 25.90
CA THR A 570 6.20 10.07 26.86
C THR A 570 6.77 8.86 27.62
N GLN A 571 6.12 7.69 27.50
CA GLN A 571 6.52 6.50 28.24
C GLN A 571 7.69 5.80 27.53
N PRO A 572 8.88 5.70 28.16
CA PRO A 572 9.97 4.91 27.62
C PRO A 572 9.58 3.43 27.50
N PHE A 573 10.09 2.75 26.49
CA PHE A 573 10.00 1.30 26.44
C PHE A 573 10.94 0.73 27.49
N SER A 574 10.37 0.18 28.55
CA SER A 574 11.12 -0.58 29.55
C SER A 574 10.67 -2.04 29.43
N PRO A 575 11.58 -3.01 29.28
CA PRO A 575 11.19 -4.41 29.45
C PRO A 575 10.52 -4.52 30.84
N ALA A 576 9.39 -5.24 30.89
CA ALA A 576 8.68 -5.41 32.15
C ALA A 576 9.68 -5.83 33.23
N GLN A 577 9.76 -5.09 34.32
CA GLN A 577 10.48 -5.54 35.49
C GLN A 577 9.74 -6.77 36.00
N GLU A 578 10.44 -7.89 36.03
CA GLU A 578 10.02 -9.07 36.77
C GLU A 578 9.75 -8.67 38.24
N HIS A 579 8.53 -8.90 38.70
CA HIS A 579 8.17 -8.91 40.10
C HIS A 579 7.96 -10.34 40.56
#